data_a9c4c7bbeca4b68ae9d3c83e2ada8a8d
#
_entry.id   a9c4c7bbeca4b68ae9d3c83e2ada8a8d
#
_cell.length_a   1.000
_cell.length_b   1.000
_cell.length_c   1.000
_cell.angle_alpha   90.00
_cell.angle_beta   90.00
_cell.angle_gamma   90.00
#
_symmetry.space_group_name_H-M   'P 1'
#
loop_
_entity.id
_entity.type
_entity.pdbx_description
1 polymer ?
#
loop_
_entity_poly.entity_id
_entity_poly.type
_entity_poly.pdbx_seq_one_letter_code
_entity_poly.pdbx_strand_id
1 'polypeptide(L)'
;ISQEDLDLIADACITSKKKIVAVDPGVFTTTLARKLIVPKDQQVDSRILAVVGSVNPNAKVQMENLWLAQRTHRVMVVTKRLLESEAARKHEIERVIKEVLIGCNKRQVTTVVGDGIYPENRIDFRPYMDLLQCSMDEVACIINDSFAEIAYEVFKKESSFRAMYTSGGDITVSVCDRFNTAGLRLRDEVLPLAAYGKFLGGEFDGVHLITKGGSQGGPDAINLCITYLKEKLYI
;
A
#
# COMPACT_ATOMS: atom_id res chain seq x y z
N ILE A 1 -5.96 25.59 11.14
CA ILE A 1 -5.99 25.45 9.67
C ILE A 1 -5.37 24.10 9.36
N SER A 2 -6.14 23.23 8.75
CA SER A 2 -5.69 21.91 8.30
C SER A 2 -5.09 21.99 6.89
N GLN A 3 -4.44 20.91 6.42
CA GLN A 3 -4.00 20.82 5.04
C GLN A 3 -5.19 20.88 4.06
N GLU A 4 -6.34 20.34 4.45
CA GLU A 4 -7.57 20.39 3.66
C GLU A 4 -8.08 21.83 3.46
N ASP A 5 -8.01 22.67 4.51
CA ASP A 5 -8.36 24.09 4.40
C ASP A 5 -7.42 24.81 3.42
N LEU A 6 -6.12 24.51 3.47
CA LEU A 6 -5.12 25.06 2.54
C LEU A 6 -5.37 24.61 1.11
N ASP A 7 -5.76 23.36 0.91
CA ASP A 7 -6.08 22.79 -0.41
C ASP A 7 -7.32 23.48 -1.01
N LEU A 8 -8.37 23.71 -0.20
CA LEU A 8 -9.58 24.45 -0.63
C LEU A 8 -9.26 25.90 -1.00
N ILE A 9 -8.43 26.59 -0.20
CA ILE A 9 -8.02 27.96 -0.48
C ILE A 9 -7.19 28.01 -1.78
N ALA A 10 -6.27 27.06 -1.97
CA ALA A 10 -5.47 26.98 -3.17
C ALA A 10 -6.34 26.72 -4.42
N ASP A 11 -7.31 25.83 -4.35
CA ASP A 11 -8.24 25.56 -5.45
C ASP A 11 -9.08 26.81 -5.78
N ALA A 12 -9.56 27.52 -4.76
CA ALA A 12 -10.28 28.79 -4.95
C ALA A 12 -9.39 29.85 -5.63
N CYS A 13 -8.12 29.94 -5.24
CA CYS A 13 -7.14 30.83 -5.88
C CYS A 13 -6.93 30.49 -7.35
N ILE A 14 -6.73 29.21 -7.67
CA ILE A 14 -6.50 28.74 -9.04
C ILE A 14 -7.72 28.95 -9.93
N THR A 15 -8.92 28.66 -9.41
CA THR A 15 -10.18 28.78 -10.16
C THR A 15 -10.67 30.21 -10.34
N SER A 16 -10.24 31.14 -9.49
CA SER A 16 -10.66 32.55 -9.54
C SER A 16 -10.22 33.27 -10.82
N LYS A 17 -9.25 32.72 -11.57
CA LYS A 17 -8.63 33.35 -12.76
C LYS A 17 -8.02 34.73 -12.51
N LYS A 18 -7.83 35.13 -11.25
CA LYS A 18 -7.20 36.40 -10.87
C LYS A 18 -5.68 36.25 -10.76
N LYS A 19 -4.96 37.35 -10.98
CA LYS A 19 -3.54 37.41 -10.63
C LYS A 19 -3.41 37.44 -9.11
N ILE A 20 -2.84 36.38 -8.54
CA ILE A 20 -2.66 36.22 -7.10
C ILE A 20 -1.17 36.13 -6.80
N VAL A 21 -0.74 36.86 -5.78
CA VAL A 21 0.60 36.76 -5.22
C VAL A 21 0.46 36.16 -3.83
N ALA A 22 0.97 34.94 -3.66
CA ALA A 22 0.96 34.28 -2.34
C ALA A 22 2.09 34.88 -1.48
N VAL A 23 1.72 35.33 -0.29
CA VAL A 23 2.65 35.82 0.75
C VAL A 23 2.32 35.10 2.04
N ASP A 24 3.12 34.10 2.39
CA ASP A 24 2.93 33.27 3.58
C ASP A 24 4.28 32.74 4.09
N PRO A 25 4.34 32.16 5.30
CA PRO A 25 5.57 31.55 5.82
C PRO A 25 5.97 30.22 5.15
N GLY A 26 5.35 29.85 4.02
CA GLY A 26 5.77 28.71 3.17
C GLY A 26 4.71 27.63 2.95
N VAL A 27 3.78 27.38 3.85
CA VAL A 27 2.84 26.23 3.78
C VAL A 27 1.83 26.40 2.65
N PHE A 28 1.23 27.57 2.52
CA PHE A 28 0.25 27.87 1.45
C PHE A 28 0.93 27.96 0.09
N THR A 29 2.07 28.63 0.00
CA THR A 29 2.87 28.69 -1.23
C THR A 29 3.30 27.31 -1.69
N THR A 30 3.68 26.42 -0.77
CA THR A 30 4.00 25.02 -1.09
C THR A 30 2.77 24.29 -1.64
N THR A 31 1.59 24.50 -1.06
CA THR A 31 0.33 23.90 -1.53
C THR A 31 -0.03 24.39 -2.94
N LEU A 32 0.10 25.69 -3.20
CA LEU A 32 -0.08 26.25 -4.55
C LEU A 32 0.93 25.68 -5.55
N ALA A 33 2.21 25.62 -5.17
CA ALA A 33 3.25 25.07 -6.04
C ALA A 33 2.97 23.61 -6.41
N ARG A 34 2.58 22.77 -5.46
CA ARG A 34 2.16 21.36 -5.72
C ARG A 34 1.04 21.28 -6.74
N LYS A 35 0.05 22.19 -6.69
CA LYS A 35 -1.11 22.18 -7.59
C LYS A 35 -0.82 22.76 -8.98
N LEU A 36 0.12 23.72 -9.08
CA LEU A 36 0.42 24.45 -10.31
C LEU A 36 1.62 23.92 -11.08
N ILE A 37 2.64 23.42 -10.36
CA ILE A 37 3.94 23.06 -10.92
C ILE A 37 4.06 21.57 -11.22
N VAL A 38 3.25 20.72 -10.56
CA VAL A 38 3.26 19.30 -10.86
C VAL A 38 2.82 19.09 -12.32
N PRO A 39 3.63 18.45 -13.14
CA PRO A 39 3.28 18.16 -14.53
C PRO A 39 1.97 17.40 -14.58
N LYS A 40 1.04 17.83 -15.44
CA LYS A 40 -0.27 17.18 -15.61
C LYS A 40 -0.15 15.67 -15.90
N ASP A 41 0.91 15.28 -16.58
CA ASP A 41 1.22 13.89 -16.93
C ASP A 41 1.61 13.02 -15.72
N GLN A 42 2.00 13.62 -14.60
CA GLN A 42 2.28 12.91 -13.34
C GLN A 42 1.08 12.83 -12.39
N GLN A 43 0.04 13.65 -12.61
CA GLN A 43 -1.13 13.69 -11.74
C GLN A 43 -2.11 12.52 -11.95
N VAL A 44 -2.08 11.87 -13.11
CA VAL A 44 -3.21 11.01 -13.52
C VAL A 44 -2.96 9.53 -13.31
N ASP A 45 -1.70 9.06 -13.28
CA ASP A 45 -1.44 7.63 -13.41
C ASP A 45 -0.54 6.98 -12.35
N SER A 46 -0.16 7.70 -11.30
CA SER A 46 0.65 7.08 -10.23
C SER A 46 -0.22 6.54 -9.11
N ARG A 47 -0.24 5.20 -8.97
CA ARG A 47 -1.05 4.49 -7.98
C ARG A 47 -0.19 3.83 -6.92
N ILE A 48 -0.82 3.60 -5.78
CA ILE A 48 -0.22 2.96 -4.61
C ILE A 48 -0.95 1.66 -4.34
N LEU A 49 -0.20 0.56 -4.22
CA LEU A 49 -0.70 -0.72 -3.74
C LEU A 49 -0.27 -0.87 -2.27
N ALA A 50 -1.23 -0.99 -1.37
CA ALA A 50 -0.97 -1.29 0.04
C ALA A 50 -1.28 -2.77 0.30
N VAL A 51 -0.27 -3.53 0.72
CA VAL A 51 -0.35 -4.97 0.99
C VAL A 51 -0.24 -5.19 2.50
N VAL A 52 -1.30 -5.71 3.11
CA VAL A 52 -1.40 -5.88 4.57
C VAL A 52 -1.85 -7.31 4.90
N GLY A 53 -0.91 -8.14 5.31
CA GLY A 53 -1.19 -9.50 5.80
C GLY A 53 -1.20 -9.60 7.34
N SER A 54 -0.95 -8.49 8.03
CA SER A 54 -0.87 -8.50 9.49
C SER A 54 -2.22 -8.79 10.14
N VAL A 55 -2.23 -9.75 11.05
CA VAL A 55 -3.38 -10.07 11.92
C VAL A 55 -3.33 -9.35 13.27
N ASN A 56 -2.37 -8.44 13.45
CA ASN A 56 -2.22 -7.68 14.69
C ASN A 56 -3.42 -6.73 14.90
N PRO A 57 -4.01 -6.65 16.11
CA PRO A 57 -5.12 -5.74 16.39
C PRO A 57 -4.83 -4.27 16.04
N ASN A 58 -3.58 -3.83 16.23
CA ASN A 58 -3.18 -2.48 15.89
C ASN A 58 -3.26 -2.22 14.37
N ALA A 59 -2.90 -3.20 13.54
CA ALA A 59 -3.01 -3.09 12.09
C ALA A 59 -4.48 -2.92 11.65
N LYS A 60 -5.44 -3.57 12.33
CA LYS A 60 -6.88 -3.37 12.08
C LYS A 60 -7.28 -1.91 12.30
N VAL A 61 -6.95 -1.35 13.46
CA VAL A 61 -7.27 0.05 13.79
C VAL A 61 -6.65 1.00 12.77
N GLN A 62 -5.39 0.77 12.39
CA GLN A 62 -4.69 1.59 11.42
C GLN A 62 -5.33 1.51 10.01
N MET A 63 -5.78 0.33 9.60
CA MET A 63 -6.47 0.16 8.31
C MET A 63 -7.85 0.82 8.31
N GLU A 64 -8.61 0.68 9.39
CA GLU A 64 -9.91 1.35 9.54
C GLU A 64 -9.75 2.87 9.48
N ASN A 65 -8.73 3.43 10.15
CA ASN A 65 -8.42 4.86 10.08
C ASN A 65 -8.03 5.31 8.66
N LEU A 66 -7.18 4.55 7.97
CA LEU A 66 -6.88 4.84 6.56
C LEU A 66 -8.15 4.87 5.71
N TRP A 67 -9.04 3.91 5.90
CA TRP A 67 -10.27 3.80 5.12
C TRP A 67 -11.30 4.90 5.44
N LEU A 68 -11.24 5.49 6.63
CA LEU A 68 -12.04 6.65 7.00
C LEU A 68 -11.44 7.94 6.43
N ALA A 69 -10.11 8.08 6.53
CA ALA A 69 -9.41 9.30 6.11
C ALA A 69 -9.28 9.43 4.59
N GLN A 70 -9.17 8.31 3.87
CA GLN A 70 -8.89 8.31 2.43
C GLN A 70 -9.84 7.40 1.65
N ARG A 71 -10.21 7.87 0.44
CA ARG A 71 -10.97 7.05 -0.51
C ARG A 71 -10.04 6.03 -1.17
N THR A 72 -10.13 4.77 -0.75
CA THR A 72 -9.34 3.66 -1.27
C THR A 72 -10.22 2.66 -2.02
N HIS A 73 -9.61 1.92 -2.95
CA HIS A 73 -10.18 0.68 -3.44
C HIS A 73 -9.77 -0.45 -2.48
N ARG A 74 -10.75 -1.20 -1.95
CA ARG A 74 -10.51 -2.19 -0.89
C ARG A 74 -10.73 -3.59 -1.46
N VAL A 75 -9.72 -4.44 -1.34
CA VAL A 75 -9.78 -5.83 -1.77
C VAL A 75 -9.36 -6.70 -0.60
N MET A 76 -10.24 -7.62 -0.21
CA MET A 76 -9.98 -8.58 0.87
C MET A 76 -9.50 -9.90 0.28
N VAL A 77 -8.45 -10.47 0.87
CA VAL A 77 -7.96 -11.82 0.58
C VAL A 77 -8.59 -12.78 1.57
N VAL A 78 -9.26 -13.81 1.08
CA VAL A 78 -9.80 -14.88 1.94
C VAL A 78 -8.65 -15.84 2.26
N THR A 79 -8.00 -15.60 3.39
CA THR A 79 -6.76 -16.29 3.78
C THR A 79 -6.93 -17.81 3.85
N LYS A 80 -8.10 -18.27 4.27
CA LYS A 80 -8.43 -19.70 4.32
C LYS A 80 -8.27 -20.38 2.97
N ARG A 81 -8.69 -19.75 1.89
CA ARG A 81 -8.59 -20.31 0.52
C ARG A 81 -7.14 -20.49 0.06
N LEU A 82 -6.22 -19.69 0.60
CA LEU A 82 -4.80 -19.83 0.29
C LEU A 82 -4.21 -21.15 0.82
N LEU A 83 -4.85 -21.77 1.81
CA LEU A 83 -4.37 -22.96 2.50
C LEU A 83 -5.18 -24.23 2.19
N GLU A 84 -6.40 -24.12 1.64
CA GLU A 84 -7.28 -25.28 1.41
C GLU A 84 -6.73 -26.26 0.36
N SER A 85 -6.18 -25.73 -0.73
CA SER A 85 -5.51 -26.50 -1.80
C SER A 85 -4.78 -25.56 -2.74
N GLU A 86 -3.89 -26.10 -3.58
CA GLU A 86 -3.21 -25.32 -4.62
C GLU A 86 -4.21 -24.69 -5.61
N ALA A 87 -5.23 -25.45 -6.02
CA ALA A 87 -6.26 -24.93 -6.92
C ALA A 87 -7.07 -23.79 -6.29
N ALA A 88 -7.46 -23.91 -5.00
CA ALA A 88 -8.17 -22.86 -4.28
C ALA A 88 -7.29 -21.60 -4.11
N ARG A 89 -6.01 -21.78 -3.79
CA ARG A 89 -5.01 -20.71 -3.71
C ARG A 89 -4.91 -19.94 -5.01
N LYS A 90 -4.69 -20.64 -6.11
CA LYS A 90 -4.56 -20.05 -7.44
C LYS A 90 -5.83 -19.26 -7.80
N HIS A 91 -7.00 -19.83 -7.58
CA HIS A 91 -8.26 -19.16 -7.85
C HIS A 91 -8.44 -17.90 -7.00
N GLU A 92 -8.06 -17.93 -5.71
CA GLU A 92 -8.16 -16.75 -4.84
C GLU A 92 -7.19 -15.65 -5.27
N ILE A 93 -5.94 -16.00 -5.62
CA ILE A 93 -4.95 -15.06 -6.16
C ILE A 93 -5.49 -14.40 -7.44
N GLU A 94 -6.00 -15.18 -8.39
CA GLU A 94 -6.57 -14.66 -9.65
C GLU A 94 -7.79 -13.76 -9.40
N ARG A 95 -8.67 -14.11 -8.45
CA ARG A 95 -9.82 -13.29 -8.05
C ARG A 95 -9.37 -11.94 -7.53
N VAL A 96 -8.41 -11.92 -6.59
CA VAL A 96 -7.90 -10.69 -5.99
C VAL A 96 -7.23 -9.80 -7.03
N ILE A 97 -6.36 -10.37 -7.89
CA ILE A 97 -5.72 -9.63 -8.98
C ILE A 97 -6.77 -8.97 -9.89
N LYS A 98 -7.77 -9.74 -10.32
CA LYS A 98 -8.86 -9.23 -11.17
C LYS A 98 -9.62 -8.10 -10.50
N GLU A 99 -9.94 -8.22 -9.21
CA GLU A 99 -10.64 -7.21 -8.45
C GLU A 99 -9.82 -5.92 -8.30
N VAL A 100 -8.51 -6.05 -8.03
CA VAL A 100 -7.57 -4.92 -8.00
C VAL A 100 -7.58 -4.19 -9.34
N LEU A 101 -7.40 -4.90 -10.45
CA LEU A 101 -7.30 -4.30 -11.79
C LEU A 101 -8.61 -3.64 -12.26
N ILE A 102 -9.76 -4.18 -11.89
CA ILE A 102 -11.07 -3.56 -12.19
C ILE A 102 -11.27 -2.27 -11.41
N GLY A 103 -10.80 -2.21 -10.16
CA GLY A 103 -11.09 -1.09 -9.25
C GLY A 103 -10.00 -0.02 -9.20
N CYS A 104 -8.77 -0.32 -9.58
CA CYS A 104 -7.63 0.59 -9.43
C CYS A 104 -7.80 1.90 -10.20
N ASN A 105 -8.50 1.89 -11.34
CA ASN A 105 -8.76 3.10 -12.13
C ASN A 105 -9.65 4.15 -11.43
N LYS A 106 -10.36 3.75 -10.38
CA LYS A 106 -11.29 4.63 -9.66
C LYS A 106 -10.64 5.33 -8.46
N ARG A 107 -9.48 4.86 -8.00
CA ARG A 107 -8.83 5.35 -6.78
C ARG A 107 -7.31 5.28 -6.94
N GLN A 108 -6.62 6.27 -6.38
CA GLN A 108 -5.15 6.30 -6.36
C GLN A 108 -4.55 5.22 -5.46
N VAL A 109 -5.26 4.84 -4.40
CA VAL A 109 -4.80 3.85 -3.42
C VAL A 109 -5.67 2.61 -3.49
N THR A 110 -5.06 1.47 -3.72
CA THR A 110 -5.69 0.15 -3.59
C THR A 110 -5.10 -0.58 -2.39
N THR A 111 -5.95 -1.12 -1.54
CA THR A 111 -5.54 -1.90 -0.36
C THR A 111 -5.90 -3.36 -0.58
N VAL A 112 -4.91 -4.25 -0.50
CA VAL A 112 -5.04 -5.70 -0.50
C VAL A 112 -4.75 -6.18 0.92
N VAL A 113 -5.79 -6.68 1.61
CA VAL A 113 -5.75 -6.96 3.04
C VAL A 113 -6.24 -8.36 3.31
N GLY A 114 -5.51 -9.12 4.13
CA GLY A 114 -5.97 -10.43 4.60
C GLY A 114 -7.18 -10.31 5.52
N ASP A 115 -8.18 -11.14 5.31
CA ASP A 115 -9.40 -11.16 6.14
C ASP A 115 -9.13 -11.51 7.60
N GLY A 116 -8.03 -12.19 7.90
CA GLY A 116 -7.53 -12.45 9.26
C GLY A 116 -7.24 -11.20 10.10
N ILE A 117 -7.26 -9.99 9.50
CA ILE A 117 -7.22 -8.73 10.24
C ILE A 117 -8.43 -8.60 11.19
N TYR A 118 -9.55 -9.23 10.85
CA TYR A 118 -10.72 -9.38 11.71
C TYR A 118 -10.59 -10.65 12.55
N PRO A 119 -10.72 -10.56 13.89
CA PRO A 119 -10.50 -11.68 14.80
C PRO A 119 -11.31 -12.95 14.46
N GLU A 120 -12.54 -12.76 13.98
CA GLU A 120 -13.47 -13.83 13.60
C GLU A 120 -13.01 -14.65 12.39
N ASN A 121 -12.12 -14.10 11.56
CA ASN A 121 -11.59 -14.74 10.36
C ASN A 121 -10.16 -15.29 10.56
N ARG A 122 -9.62 -15.20 11.77
CA ARG A 122 -8.29 -15.73 12.05
C ARG A 122 -8.28 -17.25 11.95
N ILE A 123 -7.23 -17.76 11.34
CA ILE A 123 -7.09 -19.18 11.03
C ILE A 123 -6.22 -19.84 12.10
N ASP A 124 -6.65 -21.02 12.59
CA ASP A 124 -5.75 -21.93 13.28
C ASP A 124 -4.92 -22.69 12.22
N PHE A 125 -3.61 -22.60 12.30
CA PHE A 125 -2.71 -23.22 11.32
C PHE A 125 -2.56 -24.73 11.52
N ARG A 126 -2.86 -25.26 12.68
CA ARG A 126 -2.64 -26.70 13.00
C ARG A 126 -3.32 -27.66 12.00
N PRO A 127 -4.58 -27.49 11.61
CA PRO A 127 -5.21 -28.36 10.61
C PRO A 127 -4.53 -28.29 9.24
N TYR A 128 -3.95 -27.14 8.89
CA TYR A 128 -3.26 -26.94 7.61
C TYR A 128 -1.85 -27.47 7.61
N MET A 129 -1.17 -27.46 8.77
CA MET A 129 0.13 -28.16 8.93
C MET A 129 -0.03 -29.65 8.64
N ASP A 130 -1.09 -30.26 9.15
CA ASP A 130 -1.38 -31.67 8.90
C ASP A 130 -1.80 -31.94 7.44
N LEU A 131 -2.64 -31.07 6.88
CA LEU A 131 -3.12 -31.19 5.50
C LEU A 131 -1.98 -31.04 4.49
N LEU A 132 -1.10 -30.06 4.71
CA LEU A 132 -0.01 -29.70 3.78
C LEU A 132 1.30 -30.41 4.11
N GLN A 133 1.35 -31.19 5.21
CA GLN A 133 2.55 -31.89 5.71
C GLN A 133 3.74 -30.92 5.86
N CYS A 134 3.50 -29.77 6.47
CA CYS A 134 4.48 -28.69 6.63
C CYS A 134 4.45 -28.06 8.02
N SER A 135 5.47 -27.30 8.37
CA SER A 135 5.60 -26.56 9.61
C SER A 135 4.68 -25.32 9.65
N MET A 136 4.53 -24.73 10.83
CA MET A 136 3.79 -23.47 11.01
C MET A 136 4.40 -22.33 10.19
N ASP A 137 5.72 -22.26 10.13
CA ASP A 137 6.43 -21.22 9.38
C ASP A 137 6.20 -21.39 7.86
N GLU A 138 6.16 -22.63 7.37
CA GLU A 138 5.86 -22.89 5.97
C GLU A 138 4.40 -22.54 5.62
N VAL A 139 3.44 -22.77 6.54
CA VAL A 139 2.05 -22.29 6.36
C VAL A 139 2.03 -20.75 6.26
N ALA A 140 2.76 -20.06 7.11
CA ALA A 140 2.88 -18.60 7.07
C ALA A 140 3.55 -18.12 5.77
N CYS A 141 4.60 -18.79 5.30
CA CYS A 141 5.26 -18.51 4.02
C CYS A 141 4.27 -18.65 2.84
N ILE A 142 3.44 -19.71 2.80
CA ILE A 142 2.43 -19.87 1.74
C ILE A 142 1.51 -18.65 1.66
N ILE A 143 1.11 -18.09 2.80
CA ILE A 143 0.26 -16.89 2.84
C ILE A 143 1.05 -15.68 2.32
N ASN A 144 2.24 -15.44 2.85
CA ASN A 144 3.07 -14.28 2.48
C ASN A 144 3.43 -14.32 0.99
N ASP A 145 3.80 -15.48 0.46
CA ASP A 145 4.13 -15.68 -0.95
C ASP A 145 2.90 -15.46 -1.85
N SER A 146 1.71 -15.83 -1.37
CA SER A 146 0.46 -15.55 -2.11
C SER A 146 0.20 -14.04 -2.20
N PHE A 147 0.45 -13.26 -1.15
CA PHE A 147 0.37 -11.80 -1.19
C PHE A 147 1.45 -11.20 -2.11
N ALA A 148 2.66 -11.75 -2.08
CA ALA A 148 3.75 -11.32 -2.96
C ALA A 148 3.42 -11.61 -4.44
N GLU A 149 2.83 -12.78 -4.74
CA GLU A 149 2.36 -13.14 -6.08
C GLU A 149 1.27 -12.18 -6.58
N ILE A 150 0.28 -11.86 -5.74
CA ILE A 150 -0.75 -10.85 -6.05
C ILE A 150 -0.10 -9.52 -6.40
N ALA A 151 0.82 -9.05 -5.55
CA ALA A 151 1.51 -7.79 -5.77
C ALA A 151 2.30 -7.79 -7.08
N TYR A 152 3.07 -8.85 -7.34
CA TYR A 152 3.85 -9.01 -8.56
C TYR A 152 3.00 -8.95 -9.82
N GLU A 153 1.93 -9.75 -9.87
CA GLU A 153 1.04 -9.80 -11.01
C GLU A 153 0.29 -8.49 -11.26
N VAL A 154 -0.06 -7.77 -10.18
CA VAL A 154 -0.67 -6.44 -10.28
C VAL A 154 0.31 -5.44 -10.89
N PHE A 155 1.54 -5.37 -10.40
CA PHE A 155 2.56 -4.46 -10.93
C PHE A 155 2.94 -4.79 -12.37
N LYS A 156 2.97 -6.07 -12.72
CA LYS A 156 3.26 -6.51 -14.09
C LYS A 156 2.16 -6.16 -15.08
N LYS A 157 0.90 -6.23 -14.66
CA LYS A 157 -0.27 -5.98 -15.53
C LYS A 157 -0.70 -4.52 -15.58
N GLU A 158 -0.32 -3.72 -14.59
CA GLU A 158 -0.76 -2.33 -14.48
C GLU A 158 0.42 -1.41 -14.09
N SER A 159 1.00 -0.80 -15.10
CA SER A 159 2.21 0.03 -14.98
C SER A 159 2.00 1.35 -14.22
N SER A 160 0.76 1.72 -13.95
CA SER A 160 0.45 2.92 -13.14
C SER A 160 0.72 2.73 -11.65
N PHE A 161 0.89 1.50 -11.15
CA PHE A 161 1.39 1.29 -9.79
C PHE A 161 2.87 1.65 -9.71
N ARG A 162 3.17 2.77 -9.04
CA ARG A 162 4.52 3.34 -8.90
C ARG A 162 5.02 3.33 -7.47
N ALA A 163 4.17 2.96 -6.53
CA ALA A 163 4.53 2.83 -5.13
C ALA A 163 3.81 1.67 -4.47
N MET A 164 4.46 1.11 -3.46
CA MET A 164 3.94 0.04 -2.61
C MET A 164 4.08 0.42 -1.13
N TYR A 165 3.12 -0.01 -0.34
CA TYR A 165 3.21 -0.08 1.11
C TYR A 165 3.05 -1.53 1.55
N THR A 166 3.91 -2.00 2.45
CA THR A 166 3.82 -3.34 3.05
C THR A 166 3.71 -3.24 4.56
N SER A 167 2.84 -4.04 5.16
CA SER A 167 2.73 -4.16 6.61
C SER A 167 3.10 -5.58 7.06
N GLY A 168 4.23 -5.67 7.74
CA GLY A 168 4.87 -6.90 8.19
C GLY A 168 6.21 -7.16 7.49
N GLY A 169 7.22 -7.55 8.27
CA GLY A 169 8.57 -7.86 7.74
C GLY A 169 8.52 -9.01 6.73
N ASP A 170 7.84 -10.10 7.09
CA ASP A 170 7.78 -11.32 6.28
C ASP A 170 7.14 -11.09 4.92
N ILE A 171 6.04 -10.32 4.86
CA ILE A 171 5.43 -9.92 3.58
C ILE A 171 6.41 -9.09 2.75
N THR A 172 7.17 -8.19 3.38
CA THR A 172 8.16 -7.39 2.66
C THR A 172 9.25 -8.28 2.06
N VAL A 173 9.72 -9.27 2.79
CA VAL A 173 10.71 -10.24 2.30
C VAL A 173 10.15 -11.03 1.12
N SER A 174 8.97 -11.64 1.26
CA SER A 174 8.33 -12.40 0.15
C SER A 174 8.11 -11.53 -1.09
N VAL A 175 7.75 -10.25 -0.92
CA VAL A 175 7.62 -9.30 -2.04
C VAL A 175 8.98 -9.04 -2.69
N CYS A 176 10.04 -8.79 -1.91
CA CYS A 176 11.38 -8.58 -2.43
C CYS A 176 11.88 -9.79 -3.23
N ASP A 177 11.68 -10.98 -2.70
CA ASP A 177 12.06 -12.24 -3.36
C ASP A 177 11.27 -12.44 -4.66
N ARG A 178 9.95 -12.25 -4.62
CA ARG A 178 9.09 -12.40 -5.80
C ARG A 178 9.38 -11.37 -6.89
N PHE A 179 9.77 -10.14 -6.52
CA PHE A 179 10.17 -9.08 -7.42
C PHE A 179 11.61 -9.26 -7.93
N ASN A 180 12.32 -10.26 -7.45
CA ASN A 180 13.72 -10.53 -7.75
C ASN A 180 14.60 -9.29 -7.55
N THR A 181 14.34 -8.52 -6.49
CA THR A 181 15.11 -7.31 -6.18
C THR A 181 16.39 -7.65 -5.42
N ALA A 182 17.47 -6.97 -5.72
CA ALA A 182 18.74 -7.10 -5.01
C ALA A 182 18.68 -6.51 -3.58
N GLY A 183 17.67 -5.70 -3.28
CA GLY A 183 17.47 -5.08 -1.98
C GLY A 183 16.66 -3.80 -2.03
N LEU A 184 16.75 -3.02 -0.96
CA LEU A 184 16.05 -1.74 -0.82
C LEU A 184 17.07 -0.60 -0.67
N ARG A 185 16.95 0.41 -1.49
CA ARG A 185 17.69 1.67 -1.32
C ARG A 185 16.93 2.56 -0.36
N LEU A 186 17.25 2.45 0.93
CA LEU A 186 16.63 3.28 1.97
C LEU A 186 16.93 4.76 1.75
N ARG A 187 15.95 5.61 2.01
CA ARG A 187 15.99 7.06 1.81
C ARG A 187 15.58 7.84 3.05
N ASP A 188 14.59 7.34 3.79
CA ASP A 188 14.00 8.09 4.90
C ASP A 188 13.31 7.17 5.91
N GLU A 189 13.06 7.65 7.10
CA GLU A 189 12.18 7.06 8.09
C GLU A 189 10.93 7.93 8.22
N VAL A 190 9.78 7.38 7.80
CA VAL A 190 8.50 8.14 7.79
C VAL A 190 7.96 8.33 9.20
N LEU A 191 8.10 7.29 10.00
CA LEU A 191 7.82 7.25 11.43
C LEU A 191 8.64 6.08 12.02
N PRO A 192 8.83 6.00 13.36
CA PRO A 192 9.62 4.92 13.94
C PRO A 192 9.21 3.54 13.44
N LEU A 193 10.16 2.80 12.90
CA LEU A 193 10.00 1.46 12.28
C LEU A 193 9.12 1.44 11.02
N ALA A 194 9.00 2.56 10.32
CA ALA A 194 8.45 2.64 8.97
C ALA A 194 9.48 3.28 8.03
N ALA A 195 10.19 2.45 7.31
CA ALA A 195 11.26 2.85 6.40
C ALA A 195 10.72 3.11 4.99
N TYR A 196 11.11 4.25 4.42
CA TYR A 196 10.89 4.58 3.02
C TYR A 196 12.14 4.33 2.20
N GLY A 197 11.96 3.76 1.03
CA GLY A 197 13.02 3.53 0.06
C GLY A 197 12.48 3.24 -1.33
N LYS A 198 13.35 2.67 -2.15
CA LYS A 198 13.00 2.18 -3.50
C LYS A 198 13.58 0.79 -3.68
N PHE A 199 12.91 -0.05 -4.45
CA PHE A 199 13.48 -1.31 -4.88
C PHE A 199 14.77 -1.05 -5.66
N LEU A 200 15.77 -1.90 -5.43
CA LEU A 200 17.07 -1.87 -6.09
C LEU A 200 17.25 -3.13 -6.95
N GLY A 201 17.32 -2.94 -8.25
CA GLY A 201 17.40 -4.05 -9.20
C GLY A 201 16.08 -4.79 -9.37
N GLY A 202 16.10 -5.83 -10.20
CA GLY A 202 14.91 -6.58 -10.56
C GLY A 202 14.01 -5.85 -11.56
N GLU A 203 12.84 -6.44 -11.78
CA GLU A 203 11.88 -5.96 -12.79
C GLU A 203 11.24 -4.61 -12.39
N PHE A 204 11.18 -4.31 -11.10
CA PHE A 204 10.55 -3.10 -10.56
C PHE A 204 11.55 -2.14 -9.90
N ASP A 205 12.78 -2.05 -10.46
CA ASP A 205 13.81 -1.10 -9.97
C ASP A 205 13.26 0.32 -9.92
N GLY A 206 13.54 1.00 -8.82
CA GLY A 206 13.12 2.40 -8.61
C GLY A 206 11.69 2.61 -8.16
N VAL A 207 10.83 1.58 -8.12
CA VAL A 207 9.48 1.68 -7.53
C VAL A 207 9.60 2.03 -6.04
N HIS A 208 8.77 2.96 -5.58
CA HIS A 208 8.76 3.43 -4.21
C HIS A 208 8.18 2.37 -3.26
N LEU A 209 8.81 2.21 -2.10
CA LEU A 209 8.33 1.30 -1.05
C LEU A 209 8.35 1.97 0.31
N ILE A 210 7.28 1.79 1.08
CA ILE A 210 7.34 1.91 2.54
C ILE A 210 7.06 0.54 3.14
N THR A 211 7.96 0.10 4.00
CA THR A 211 7.76 -1.10 4.84
C THR A 211 7.64 -0.69 6.29
N LYS A 212 6.66 -1.25 6.99
CA LYS A 212 6.39 -0.97 8.40
C LYS A 212 6.15 -2.26 9.17
N GLY A 213 6.69 -2.36 10.38
CA GLY A 213 6.38 -3.45 11.30
C GLY A 213 4.87 -3.53 11.58
N GLY A 214 4.30 -4.74 11.51
CA GLY A 214 2.84 -4.93 11.59
C GLY A 214 2.20 -4.41 12.87
N SER A 215 2.92 -4.45 14.01
CA SER A 215 2.44 -3.98 15.33
C SER A 215 2.79 -2.51 15.63
N GLN A 216 3.58 -1.85 14.80
CA GLN A 216 4.19 -0.57 15.11
C GLN A 216 3.33 0.63 14.72
N GLY A 217 3.59 1.75 15.39
CA GLY A 217 2.95 3.04 15.14
C GLY A 217 1.58 3.22 15.81
N GLY A 218 1.15 4.46 15.92
CA GLY A 218 -0.17 4.83 16.42
C GLY A 218 -1.29 4.51 15.45
N PRO A 219 -2.54 4.82 15.81
CA PRO A 219 -3.73 4.50 15.01
C PRO A 219 -3.68 5.06 13.58
N ASP A 220 -2.99 6.17 13.34
CA ASP A 220 -2.91 6.84 12.04
C ASP A 220 -1.66 6.46 11.21
N ALA A 221 -0.86 5.50 11.69
CA ALA A 221 0.44 5.20 11.09
C ALA A 221 0.38 4.79 9.61
N ILE A 222 -0.59 3.97 9.21
CA ILE A 222 -0.73 3.57 7.79
C ILE A 222 -1.16 4.77 6.94
N ASN A 223 -2.09 5.58 7.43
CA ASN A 223 -2.52 6.80 6.73
C ASN A 223 -1.36 7.78 6.50
N LEU A 224 -0.50 7.99 7.48
CA LEU A 224 0.71 8.81 7.35
C LEU A 224 1.68 8.23 6.29
N CYS A 225 1.91 6.91 6.30
CA CYS A 225 2.74 6.25 5.30
C CYS A 225 2.19 6.41 3.88
N ILE A 226 0.89 6.23 3.69
CA ILE A 226 0.23 6.41 2.39
C ILE A 226 0.29 7.87 1.93
N THR A 227 0.06 8.82 2.83
CA THR A 227 0.19 10.25 2.54
C THR A 227 1.61 10.60 2.11
N TYR A 228 2.62 10.09 2.81
CA TYR A 228 4.02 10.26 2.44
C TYR A 228 4.33 9.68 1.04
N LEU A 229 3.84 8.49 0.71
CA LEU A 229 4.01 7.93 -0.64
C LEU A 229 3.35 8.80 -1.71
N LYS A 230 2.16 9.34 -1.45
CA LYS A 230 1.51 10.29 -2.36
C LYS A 230 2.38 11.51 -2.63
N GLU A 231 2.98 12.07 -1.59
CA GLU A 231 3.90 13.20 -1.72
C GLU A 231 5.13 12.85 -2.59
N LYS A 232 5.69 11.65 -2.41
CA LYS A 232 6.85 11.20 -3.21
C LYS A 232 6.52 10.88 -4.66
N LEU A 233 5.28 10.58 -4.98
CA LEU A 233 4.83 10.35 -6.35
C LEU A 233 4.61 11.65 -7.12
N TYR A 234 4.47 12.79 -6.43
CA TYR A 234 4.25 14.12 -7.04
C TYR A 234 5.54 14.97 -7.15
N ILE A 235 6.67 14.48 -6.61
CA ILE A 235 7.99 15.07 -6.70
C ILE A 235 8.84 14.21 -7.65
#